data_055c37226ff3cad02a6f426b066f6e60
#
_entry.id   055c37226ff3cad02a6f426b066f6e60
#
_cell.length_a   1.000
_cell.length_b   1.000
_cell.length_c   1.000
_cell.angle_alpha   90.00
_cell.angle_beta   90.00
_cell.angle_gamma   90.00
#
_symmetry.space_group_name_H-M   'P 1'
#
loop_
_entity.id
_entity.type
_entity.pdbx_description
1 polymer ?
#
loop_
_entity_poly.entity_id
_entity_poly.type
_entity_poly.pdbx_seq_one_letter_code
_entity_poly.pdbx_strand_id
1 'polypeptide(L)'
;NVRYVVHYNMPKNMESYYQEAGRAGRDGLPSACVLFYSGQDVVTNQFFIDRMEAAEGMDEETAALVQERERERLKKMTFYCFTNECLRAYILRYFGEYGDNYCGNCSNCLTQFEEKDVSETAKNLIGCVKTARQSYGMTLIVDTVHGSKNSRLIQVGMDQNPYYGTCEEEPIYRL
;
A
#
# COMPACT_ATOMS: atom_id res chain seq x y z
N ASN A 1 -18.51 -24.94 11.20
CA ASN A 1 -18.60 -23.97 10.07
C ASN A 1 -18.10 -22.59 10.53
N VAL A 2 -17.16 -22.01 9.81
CA VAL A 2 -16.58 -20.69 10.11
C VAL A 2 -17.47 -19.62 9.48
N ARG A 3 -17.92 -18.64 10.27
CA ARG A 3 -18.73 -17.49 9.81
C ARG A 3 -17.92 -16.21 9.70
N TYR A 4 -16.85 -16.10 10.49
CA TYR A 4 -15.99 -14.93 10.51
C TYR A 4 -14.54 -15.36 10.43
N VAL A 5 -13.78 -14.74 9.54
CA VAL A 5 -12.33 -14.76 9.54
C VAL A 5 -11.85 -13.33 9.76
N VAL A 6 -11.06 -13.12 10.79
CA VAL A 6 -10.54 -11.80 11.14
C VAL A 6 -9.02 -11.86 11.10
N HIS A 7 -8.44 -11.09 10.19
CA HIS A 7 -7.01 -10.86 10.15
C HIS A 7 -6.70 -9.62 10.97
N TYR A 8 -6.14 -9.83 12.15
CA TYR A 8 -5.73 -8.74 13.03
C TYR A 8 -4.49 -8.02 12.51
N ASN A 9 -3.59 -8.75 11.86
CA ASN A 9 -2.44 -8.23 11.15
C ASN A 9 -2.57 -8.57 9.66
N MET A 10 -1.99 -7.74 8.80
CA MET A 10 -1.97 -7.98 7.35
C MET A 10 -1.17 -9.25 7.03
N PRO A 11 -1.74 -10.23 6.30
CA PRO A 11 -1.00 -11.38 5.79
C PRO A 11 0.16 -10.94 4.89
N LYS A 12 1.21 -11.77 4.81
CA LYS A 12 2.42 -11.44 4.05
C LYS A 12 2.21 -11.36 2.54
N ASN A 13 1.18 -12.03 2.01
CA ASN A 13 0.85 -12.05 0.57
C ASN A 13 -0.62 -12.42 0.35
N MET A 14 -1.08 -12.26 -0.91
CA MET A 14 -2.45 -12.54 -1.34
C MET A 14 -2.83 -14.01 -1.22
N GLU A 15 -1.88 -14.91 -1.45
CA GLU A 15 -2.11 -16.36 -1.36
C GLU A 15 -2.45 -16.77 0.06
N SER A 16 -1.69 -16.30 1.04
CA SER A 16 -1.96 -16.54 2.48
C SER A 16 -3.31 -15.96 2.88
N TYR A 17 -3.58 -14.71 2.49
CA TYR A 17 -4.89 -14.09 2.73
C TYR A 17 -6.04 -14.91 2.15
N TYR A 18 -5.94 -15.32 0.89
CA TYR A 18 -6.99 -16.08 0.21
C TYR A 18 -7.25 -17.44 0.86
N GLN A 19 -6.18 -18.17 1.22
CA GLN A 19 -6.30 -19.46 1.90
C GLN A 19 -6.95 -19.34 3.28
N GLU A 20 -6.62 -18.30 4.03
CA GLU A 20 -7.19 -18.06 5.36
C GLU A 20 -8.62 -17.56 5.28
N ALA A 21 -8.91 -16.57 4.44
CA ALA A 21 -10.25 -16.05 4.19
C ALA A 21 -11.20 -17.12 3.63
N GLY A 22 -10.69 -18.00 2.76
CA GLY A 22 -11.45 -19.12 2.17
C GLY A 22 -11.86 -20.21 3.15
N ARG A 23 -11.52 -20.09 4.43
CA ARG A 23 -12.06 -20.96 5.51
C ARG A 23 -13.49 -20.59 5.88
N ALA A 24 -13.90 -19.35 5.63
CA ALA A 24 -15.26 -18.87 5.92
C ALA A 24 -16.26 -19.34 4.85
N GLY A 25 -17.46 -19.72 5.28
CA GLY A 25 -18.59 -19.98 4.40
C GLY A 25 -18.46 -21.17 3.46
N ARG A 26 -17.67 -22.18 3.78
CA ARG A 26 -17.50 -23.38 2.93
C ARG A 26 -18.78 -24.18 2.69
N ASP A 27 -19.80 -23.93 3.51
CA ASP A 27 -21.14 -24.52 3.39
C ASP A 27 -22.10 -23.69 2.54
N GLY A 28 -21.60 -22.65 1.86
CA GLY A 28 -22.37 -21.75 0.99
C GLY A 28 -23.21 -20.69 1.75
N LEU A 29 -23.18 -20.68 3.08
CA LEU A 29 -23.92 -19.68 3.86
C LEU A 29 -23.11 -18.37 3.98
N PRO A 30 -23.79 -17.22 4.18
CA PRO A 30 -23.15 -15.93 4.33
C PRO A 30 -22.08 -15.93 5.42
N SER A 31 -20.93 -15.36 5.12
CA SER A 31 -19.78 -15.25 6.01
C SER A 31 -19.04 -13.94 5.74
N ALA A 32 -18.31 -13.45 6.73
CA ALA A 32 -17.55 -12.22 6.61
C ALA A 32 -16.06 -12.47 6.84
N CYS A 33 -15.25 -11.81 6.00
CA CYS A 33 -13.81 -11.74 6.16
C CYS A 33 -13.43 -10.29 6.44
N VAL A 34 -12.77 -10.05 7.56
CA VAL A 34 -12.33 -8.72 8.00
C VAL A 34 -10.81 -8.70 8.01
N LEU A 35 -10.24 -7.68 7.41
CA LEU A 35 -8.80 -7.45 7.40
C LEU A 35 -8.52 -6.08 8.01
N PHE A 36 -7.80 -6.06 9.13
CA PHE A 36 -7.21 -4.84 9.66
C PHE A 36 -5.85 -4.61 9.02
N TYR A 37 -5.56 -3.35 8.75
CA TYR A 37 -4.31 -2.91 8.14
C TYR A 37 -3.61 -1.87 8.99
N SER A 38 -2.31 -2.00 9.11
CA SER A 38 -1.42 -1.01 9.70
C SER A 38 -0.15 -0.90 8.85
N GLY A 39 0.40 0.30 8.68
CA GLY A 39 1.70 0.48 8.03
C GLY A 39 2.82 -0.29 8.74
N GLN A 40 2.68 -0.55 10.06
CA GLN A 40 3.62 -1.37 10.82
C GLN A 40 3.64 -2.84 10.35
N ASP A 41 2.53 -3.35 9.82
CA ASP A 41 2.49 -4.72 9.28
C ASP A 41 3.40 -4.85 8.04
N VAL A 42 3.44 -3.80 7.19
CA VAL A 42 4.33 -3.77 6.03
C VAL A 42 5.79 -3.78 6.48
N VAL A 43 6.16 -2.94 7.44
CA VAL A 43 7.51 -2.87 8.00
C VAL A 43 7.92 -4.21 8.60
N THR A 44 7.02 -4.85 9.35
CA THR A 44 7.26 -6.16 9.98
C THR A 44 7.47 -7.25 8.94
N ASN A 45 6.59 -7.32 7.92
CA ASN A 45 6.72 -8.30 6.85
C ASN A 45 8.00 -8.07 6.02
N GLN A 46 8.34 -6.80 5.73
CA GLN A 46 9.60 -6.47 5.04
C GLN A 46 10.82 -6.91 5.83
N PHE A 47 10.82 -6.69 7.15
CA PHE A 47 11.90 -7.14 8.04
C PHE A 47 12.09 -8.67 7.98
N PHE A 48 11.00 -9.45 7.92
CA PHE A 48 11.12 -10.90 7.79
C PHE A 48 11.67 -11.31 6.42
N ILE A 49 11.25 -10.63 5.34
CA ILE A 49 11.76 -10.89 3.99
C ILE A 49 13.26 -10.60 3.92
N ASP A 50 13.71 -9.47 4.47
CA ASP A 50 15.11 -9.06 4.43
C ASP A 50 16.04 -9.98 5.25
N ARG A 51 15.48 -10.74 6.19
CA ARG A 51 16.17 -11.73 7.02
C ARG A 51 15.90 -13.18 6.63
N MET A 52 15.27 -13.41 5.47
CA MET A 52 15.10 -14.77 4.97
C MET A 52 16.48 -15.39 4.71
N GLU A 53 16.73 -16.51 5.37
CA GLU A 53 17.90 -17.33 5.07
C GLU A 53 17.69 -18.10 3.77
N ALA A 54 18.76 -18.24 3.00
CA ALA A 54 18.75 -19.11 1.82
C ALA A 54 18.49 -20.56 2.26
N ALA A 55 17.63 -21.27 1.54
CA ALA A 55 17.44 -22.69 1.79
C ALA A 55 18.75 -23.45 1.56
N GLU A 56 18.93 -24.55 2.28
CA GLU A 56 20.14 -25.39 2.14
C GLU A 56 20.37 -25.79 0.68
N GLY A 57 21.56 -25.48 0.15
CA GLY A 57 21.92 -25.72 -1.25
C GLY A 57 21.45 -24.66 -2.27
N MET A 58 20.85 -23.57 -1.83
CA MET A 58 20.47 -22.45 -2.69
C MET A 58 21.67 -21.51 -2.89
N ASP A 59 21.96 -21.16 -4.15
CA ASP A 59 22.97 -20.15 -4.46
C ASP A 59 22.44 -18.73 -4.13
N GLU A 60 23.38 -17.79 -3.98
CA GLU A 60 23.10 -16.42 -3.57
C GLU A 60 22.19 -15.66 -4.57
N GLU A 61 22.36 -15.91 -5.86
CA GLU A 61 21.55 -15.27 -6.92
C GLU A 61 20.11 -15.74 -6.84
N THR A 62 19.87 -17.03 -6.67
CA THR A 62 18.54 -17.61 -6.48
C THR A 62 17.88 -17.10 -5.19
N ALA A 63 18.64 -16.98 -4.10
CA ALA A 63 18.14 -16.45 -2.84
C ALA A 63 17.68 -14.98 -2.99
N ALA A 64 18.47 -14.14 -3.67
CA ALA A 64 18.11 -12.75 -3.95
C ALA A 64 16.84 -12.66 -4.81
N LEU A 65 16.69 -13.52 -5.81
CA LEU A 65 15.47 -13.58 -6.65
C LEU A 65 14.23 -13.97 -5.84
N VAL A 66 14.37 -14.93 -4.91
CA VAL A 66 13.27 -15.33 -4.01
C VAL A 66 12.84 -14.16 -3.12
N GLN A 67 13.81 -13.46 -2.51
CA GLN A 67 13.52 -12.28 -1.69
C GLN A 67 12.79 -11.19 -2.49
N GLU A 68 13.24 -10.91 -3.72
CA GLU A 68 12.59 -9.91 -4.56
C GLU A 68 11.13 -10.29 -4.90
N ARG A 69 10.88 -11.57 -5.20
CA ARG A 69 9.52 -12.07 -5.42
C ARG A 69 8.64 -11.92 -4.18
N GLU A 70 9.17 -12.16 -2.99
CA GLU A 70 8.40 -11.97 -1.75
C GLU A 70 8.12 -10.48 -1.49
N ARG A 71 9.04 -9.56 -1.83
CA ARG A 71 8.79 -8.11 -1.80
C ARG A 71 7.66 -7.69 -2.77
N GLU A 72 7.68 -8.22 -3.99
CA GLU A 72 6.60 -7.97 -4.96
C GLU A 72 5.24 -8.50 -4.47
N ARG A 73 5.20 -9.68 -3.85
CA ARG A 73 3.99 -10.25 -3.26
C ARG A 73 3.47 -9.40 -2.10
N LEU A 74 4.36 -8.96 -1.22
CA LEU A 74 4.02 -8.04 -0.13
C LEU A 74 3.45 -6.73 -0.68
N LYS A 75 4.06 -6.16 -1.71
CA LYS A 75 3.58 -4.96 -2.38
C LYS A 75 2.16 -5.12 -2.93
N LYS A 76 1.87 -6.25 -3.59
CA LYS A 76 0.51 -6.56 -4.11
C LYS A 76 -0.50 -6.69 -2.98
N MET A 77 -0.15 -7.32 -1.86
CA MET A 77 -1.01 -7.41 -0.67
C MET A 77 -1.25 -6.03 -0.05
N THR A 78 -0.22 -5.19 0.01
CA THR A 78 -0.35 -3.81 0.49
C THR A 78 -1.31 -3.02 -0.40
N PHE A 79 -1.18 -3.09 -1.72
CA PHE A 79 -2.12 -2.44 -2.63
C PHE A 79 -3.56 -2.93 -2.50
N TYR A 80 -3.77 -4.22 -2.23
CA TYR A 80 -5.09 -4.75 -1.93
C TYR A 80 -5.73 -4.06 -0.72
N CYS A 81 -4.95 -3.70 0.30
CA CYS A 81 -5.47 -3.01 1.48
C CYS A 81 -5.88 -1.54 1.20
N PHE A 82 -5.33 -0.93 0.15
CA PHE A 82 -5.59 0.47 -0.21
C PHE A 82 -6.50 0.66 -1.42
N THR A 83 -6.82 -0.40 -2.15
CA THR A 83 -7.60 -0.27 -3.38
C THR A 83 -9.03 0.20 -3.10
N ASN A 84 -9.55 1.07 -3.97
CA ASN A 84 -10.96 1.43 -4.02
C ASN A 84 -11.75 0.55 -5.00
N GLU A 85 -11.07 -0.33 -5.73
CA GLU A 85 -11.71 -1.27 -6.64
C GLU A 85 -12.47 -2.37 -5.87
N CYS A 86 -13.31 -3.11 -6.59
CA CYS A 86 -13.96 -4.28 -6.03
C CYS A 86 -12.94 -5.28 -5.48
N LEU A 87 -12.98 -5.54 -4.17
CA LEU A 87 -12.02 -6.45 -3.51
C LEU A 87 -12.04 -7.87 -4.10
N ARG A 88 -13.23 -8.36 -4.50
CA ARG A 88 -13.36 -9.67 -5.14
C ARG A 88 -12.73 -9.68 -6.53
N ALA A 89 -12.98 -8.66 -7.34
CA ALA A 89 -12.37 -8.55 -8.66
C ALA A 89 -10.85 -8.44 -8.58
N TYR A 90 -10.33 -7.72 -7.57
CA TYR A 90 -8.90 -7.64 -7.33
C TYR A 90 -8.27 -9.02 -7.05
N ILE A 91 -8.89 -9.82 -6.16
CA ILE A 91 -8.44 -11.19 -5.85
C ILE A 91 -8.47 -12.07 -7.10
N LEU A 92 -9.59 -12.09 -7.84
CA LEU A 92 -9.73 -12.90 -9.05
C LEU A 92 -8.64 -12.55 -10.07
N ARG A 93 -8.43 -11.26 -10.32
CA ARG A 93 -7.40 -10.78 -11.25
C ARG A 93 -5.99 -11.16 -10.80
N TYR A 94 -5.72 -11.13 -9.49
CA TYR A 94 -4.44 -11.58 -8.95
C TYR A 94 -4.14 -13.05 -9.31
N PHE A 95 -5.17 -13.91 -9.31
CA PHE A 95 -5.04 -15.32 -9.68
C PHE A 95 -5.28 -15.60 -11.17
N GLY A 96 -5.35 -14.55 -12.01
CA GLY A 96 -5.48 -14.68 -13.47
C GLY A 96 -6.92 -14.87 -13.95
N GLU A 97 -7.91 -14.72 -13.09
CA GLU A 97 -9.32 -14.75 -13.45
C GLU A 97 -9.85 -13.32 -13.67
N TYR A 98 -10.59 -13.12 -14.75
CA TYR A 98 -11.18 -11.84 -15.10
C TYR A 98 -12.70 -11.95 -15.08
N GLY A 99 -13.35 -11.02 -14.45
CA GLY A 99 -14.80 -10.94 -14.30
C GLY A 99 -15.26 -9.51 -14.14
N ASP A 100 -16.48 -9.33 -13.68
CA ASP A 100 -17.06 -8.00 -13.42
C ASP A 100 -16.27 -7.26 -12.35
N ASN A 101 -16.11 -5.95 -12.56
CA ASN A 101 -15.44 -5.06 -11.61
C ASN A 101 -16.31 -4.66 -10.40
N TYR A 102 -17.44 -5.32 -10.23
CA TYR A 102 -18.43 -5.06 -9.18
C TYR A 102 -19.06 -6.36 -8.69
N CYS A 103 -18.92 -6.67 -7.40
CA CYS A 103 -19.52 -7.88 -6.81
C CYS A 103 -20.78 -7.62 -5.97
N GLY A 104 -21.10 -6.35 -5.69
CA GLY A 104 -22.24 -5.95 -4.88
C GLY A 104 -22.23 -6.40 -3.41
N ASN A 105 -21.09 -6.93 -2.92
CA ASN A 105 -21.03 -7.56 -1.59
C ASN A 105 -19.78 -7.19 -0.77
N CYS A 106 -18.69 -6.73 -1.38
CA CYS A 106 -17.52 -6.30 -0.62
C CYS A 106 -17.69 -4.87 -0.11
N SER A 107 -16.90 -4.50 0.92
CA SER A 107 -16.95 -3.16 1.50
C SER A 107 -16.80 -2.06 0.45
N ASN A 108 -15.88 -2.20 -0.50
CA ASN A 108 -15.66 -1.18 -1.52
C ASN A 108 -16.86 -1.03 -2.48
N CYS A 109 -17.54 -2.11 -2.83
CA CYS A 109 -18.77 -2.04 -3.64
C CYS A 109 -19.95 -1.43 -2.90
N LEU A 110 -19.98 -1.52 -1.57
CA LEU A 110 -21.05 -1.01 -0.72
C LEU A 110 -20.77 0.39 -0.18
N THR A 111 -19.54 0.89 -0.31
CA THR A 111 -19.13 2.23 0.15
C THR A 111 -19.29 3.23 -1.00
N GLN A 112 -19.87 4.38 -0.69
CA GLN A 112 -19.82 5.54 -1.58
C GLN A 112 -18.55 6.31 -1.29
N PHE A 113 -17.64 6.38 -2.27
CA PHE A 113 -16.42 7.16 -2.16
C PHE A 113 -16.68 8.58 -2.65
N GLU A 114 -16.20 9.57 -1.93
CA GLU A 114 -16.13 10.94 -2.42
C GLU A 114 -14.87 11.09 -3.30
N GLU A 115 -15.08 11.47 -4.55
CA GLU A 115 -13.99 11.82 -5.44
C GLU A 115 -13.55 13.25 -5.18
N LYS A 116 -12.25 13.45 -4.93
CA LYS A 116 -11.63 14.77 -4.79
C LYS A 116 -10.60 14.94 -5.91
N ASP A 117 -10.71 16.03 -6.66
CA ASP A 117 -9.65 16.40 -7.61
C ASP A 117 -8.41 16.87 -6.84
N VAL A 118 -7.34 16.10 -6.96
CA VAL A 118 -6.03 16.40 -6.36
C VAL A 118 -4.98 16.74 -7.43
N SER A 119 -5.39 17.09 -8.64
CA SER A 119 -4.50 17.32 -9.78
C SER A 119 -3.47 18.41 -9.50
N GLU A 120 -3.85 19.50 -8.84
CA GLU A 120 -2.93 20.58 -8.50
C GLU A 120 -1.93 20.16 -7.42
N THR A 121 -2.40 19.47 -6.38
CA THR A 121 -1.54 18.91 -5.34
C THR A 121 -0.52 17.92 -5.92
N ALA A 122 -0.96 17.04 -6.83
CA ALA A 122 -0.09 16.10 -7.52
C ALA A 122 0.95 16.80 -8.39
N LYS A 123 0.57 17.84 -9.14
CA LYS A 123 1.51 18.66 -9.95
C LYS A 123 2.57 19.32 -9.07
N ASN A 124 2.17 19.89 -7.93
CA ASN A 124 3.08 20.54 -6.99
C ASN A 124 4.08 19.55 -6.41
N LEU A 125 3.62 18.37 -5.97
CA LEU A 125 4.48 17.30 -5.47
C LEU A 125 5.48 16.81 -6.56
N ILE A 126 4.99 16.51 -7.77
CA ILE A 126 5.85 16.08 -8.89
C ILE A 126 6.85 17.17 -9.27
N GLY A 127 6.41 18.42 -9.31
CA GLY A 127 7.26 19.56 -9.58
C GLY A 127 8.36 19.74 -8.53
N CYS A 128 8.01 19.60 -7.25
CA CYS A 128 8.96 19.63 -6.13
C CYS A 128 10.01 18.51 -6.27
N VAL A 129 9.59 17.27 -6.55
CA VAL A 129 10.51 16.13 -6.75
C VAL A 129 11.47 16.39 -7.90
N LYS A 130 10.99 16.93 -9.04
CA LYS A 130 11.82 17.25 -10.21
C LYS A 130 12.85 18.34 -9.89
N THR A 131 12.44 19.42 -9.23
CA THR A 131 13.34 20.53 -8.87
C THR A 131 14.35 20.13 -7.81
N ALA A 132 13.98 19.23 -6.92
CA ALA A 132 14.86 18.61 -5.92
C ALA A 132 15.80 17.54 -6.50
N ARG A 133 15.80 17.31 -7.83
CA ARG A 133 16.61 16.32 -8.55
C ARG A 133 16.49 14.92 -7.98
N GLN A 134 15.33 14.56 -7.42
CA GLN A 134 15.04 13.25 -6.80
C GLN A 134 16.02 12.88 -5.64
N SER A 135 16.66 13.88 -5.02
CA SER A 135 17.72 13.64 -4.03
C SER A 135 17.21 13.50 -2.59
N TYR A 136 15.89 13.67 -2.36
CA TYR A 136 15.31 13.67 -1.03
C TYR A 136 14.17 12.68 -0.87
N GLY A 137 14.01 12.16 0.35
CA GLY A 137 12.92 11.25 0.68
C GLY A 137 11.57 11.97 0.80
N MET A 138 10.50 11.16 0.78
CA MET A 138 9.11 11.61 0.76
C MET A 138 8.79 12.65 1.85
N THR A 139 9.22 12.43 3.09
CA THR A 139 8.93 13.34 4.21
C THR A 139 9.43 14.76 3.91
N LEU A 140 10.63 14.92 3.36
CA LEU A 140 11.17 16.23 3.07
C LEU A 140 10.45 16.91 1.90
N ILE A 141 10.02 16.16 0.90
CA ILE A 141 9.20 16.67 -0.21
C ILE A 141 7.84 17.14 0.30
N VAL A 142 7.16 16.32 1.10
CA VAL A 142 5.86 16.68 1.71
C VAL A 142 6.01 17.91 2.61
N ASP A 143 7.02 17.97 3.50
CA ASP A 143 7.31 19.12 4.33
C ASP A 143 7.56 20.38 3.51
N THR A 144 8.22 20.25 2.35
CA THR A 144 8.50 21.38 1.46
C THR A 144 7.21 21.94 0.85
N VAL A 145 6.39 21.10 0.22
CA VAL A 145 5.14 21.60 -0.40
C VAL A 145 4.12 22.10 0.63
N HIS A 146 4.15 21.54 1.82
CA HIS A 146 3.33 22.02 2.94
C HIS A 146 3.83 23.34 3.55
N GLY A 147 5.11 23.72 3.30
CA GLY A 147 5.68 24.94 3.89
C GLY A 147 6.14 24.79 5.34
N SER A 148 6.54 23.58 5.74
CA SER A 148 7.01 23.29 7.09
C SER A 148 8.28 24.06 7.43
N LYS A 149 8.35 24.61 8.64
CA LYS A 149 9.55 25.33 9.16
C LYS A 149 10.54 24.38 9.83
N ASN A 150 10.74 23.20 9.24
CA ASN A 150 11.64 22.18 9.74
C ASN A 150 13.11 22.64 9.56
N SER A 151 13.91 22.57 10.62
CA SER A 151 15.33 22.96 10.58
C SER A 151 16.14 22.20 9.52
N ARG A 152 15.88 20.92 9.32
CA ARG A 152 16.51 20.10 8.28
C ARG A 152 16.17 20.59 6.87
N LEU A 153 14.92 20.99 6.65
CA LEU A 153 14.44 21.52 5.37
C LEU A 153 15.17 22.81 4.99
N ILE A 154 15.29 23.73 5.96
CA ILE A 154 16.01 25.01 5.82
C ILE A 154 17.51 24.74 5.59
N GLN A 155 18.09 23.81 6.33
CA GLN A 155 19.51 23.46 6.24
C GLN A 155 19.94 22.95 4.87
N VAL A 156 19.02 22.24 4.17
CA VAL A 156 19.27 21.73 2.81
C VAL A 156 18.76 22.67 1.71
N GLY A 157 18.23 23.85 2.06
CA GLY A 157 17.80 24.88 1.12
C GLY A 157 16.47 24.60 0.42
N MET A 158 15.67 23.67 0.95
CA MET A 158 14.39 23.32 0.35
C MET A 158 13.29 24.36 0.62
N ASP A 159 13.49 25.29 1.56
CA ASP A 159 12.69 26.50 1.73
C ASP A 159 12.80 27.50 0.54
N GLN A 160 13.83 27.35 -0.29
CA GLN A 160 14.01 28.11 -1.53
C GLN A 160 13.43 27.39 -2.76
N ASN A 161 12.83 26.19 -2.59
CA ASN A 161 12.24 25.46 -3.69
C ASN A 161 11.01 26.21 -4.21
N PRO A 162 10.80 26.31 -5.57
CA PRO A 162 9.64 27.00 -6.15
C PRO A 162 8.26 26.46 -5.66
N TYR A 163 8.24 25.25 -5.15
CA TYR A 163 7.02 24.61 -4.66
C TYR A 163 6.88 24.67 -3.13
N TYR A 164 7.73 25.44 -2.43
CA TYR A 164 7.63 25.61 -0.98
C TYR A 164 6.30 26.27 -0.61
N GLY A 165 5.54 25.65 0.30
CA GLY A 165 4.26 26.17 0.79
C GLY A 165 3.10 26.14 -0.21
N THR A 166 3.26 25.52 -1.37
CA THR A 166 2.17 25.49 -2.40
C THR A 166 0.96 24.65 -1.99
N CYS A 167 1.06 23.83 -0.96
CA CYS A 167 0.01 23.00 -0.40
C CYS A 167 -0.19 23.22 1.11
N GLU A 168 0.03 24.44 1.59
CA GLU A 168 -0.06 24.79 3.03
C GLU A 168 -1.46 24.53 3.63
N GLU A 169 -2.52 24.66 2.82
CA GLU A 169 -3.90 24.45 3.23
C GLU A 169 -4.29 22.96 3.28
N GLU A 170 -3.53 22.07 2.63
CA GLU A 170 -3.82 20.64 2.64
C GLU A 170 -3.24 19.98 3.89
N PRO A 171 -4.02 19.15 4.60
CA PRO A 171 -3.48 18.40 5.74
C PRO A 171 -2.32 17.48 5.32
N ILE A 172 -1.24 17.44 6.11
CA ILE A 172 -0.04 16.62 5.81
C ILE A 172 -0.37 15.15 5.51
N TYR A 173 -1.35 14.59 6.21
CA TYR A 173 -1.73 13.17 5.98
C TYR A 173 -2.41 12.92 4.62
N ARG A 174 -2.69 13.97 3.84
CA ARG A 174 -3.22 13.89 2.46
C ARG A 174 -2.16 14.13 1.39
N LEU A 175 -0.99 14.60 1.77
CA LEU A 175 0.17 14.81 0.91
C LEU A 175 1.07 13.57 0.90
#